data_8649c1bd0186d3f6d5a04029b1922ff0
#
_entry.id   8649c1bd0186d3f6d5a04029b1922ff0
#
_cell.length_a   1.000
_cell.length_b   1.000
_cell.length_c   1.000
_cell.angle_alpha   90.00
_cell.angle_beta   90.00
_cell.angle_gamma   90.00
#
_symmetry.space_group_name_H-M   'P 1'
#
loop_
_entity.id
_entity.type
_entity.pdbx_description
1 polymer ?
#
loop_
_entity_poly.entity_id
_entity_poly.type
_entity_poly.pdbx_seq_one_letter_code
_entity_poly.pdbx_strand_id
1 'polypeptide(L)'
;LNTGNVKINMAYCDRTMLKYWTQYAVRVAAGEESLPFEEQFINEVIKNTQAAVEKTIWQGDTTSDDVNLKVTDGLLKIAKNDSSVNKVTIQGTSDYDDILAVYMAIPAKVLDGAVIFVGEDKYRGFTKELMEKNLFHYDGQGVDEEIYFPGTNVKVVAVNGLNGTDYIFAARPQDLFFGCDMVNDEEKFEFWYSQDNREFRLAIEANAGV
;
A
#
# COMPACT_ATOMS: atom_id res chain seq x y z
N LEU A 1 -7.31 -3.18 -18.88
CA LEU A 1 -7.53 -3.51 -17.49
C LEU A 1 -7.71 -5.01 -17.39
N ASN A 2 -6.76 -5.71 -16.79
CA ASN A 2 -6.88 -7.13 -16.51
C ASN A 2 -7.25 -7.29 -15.05
N THR A 3 -8.44 -7.78 -14.77
CA THR A 3 -8.88 -8.10 -13.42
C THR A 3 -8.54 -9.54 -13.07
N GLY A 4 -8.04 -9.77 -11.87
CA GLY A 4 -7.81 -11.10 -11.30
C GLY A 4 -8.73 -11.34 -10.11
N ASN A 5 -9.10 -12.60 -9.88
CA ASN A 5 -9.89 -12.98 -8.72
C ASN A 5 -8.98 -13.03 -7.48
N VAL A 6 -9.24 -12.15 -6.53
CA VAL A 6 -8.57 -12.10 -5.23
C VAL A 6 -9.41 -12.89 -4.24
N LYS A 7 -8.87 -14.00 -3.75
CA LYS A 7 -9.51 -14.81 -2.71
C LYS A 7 -8.64 -14.81 -1.46
N ILE A 8 -9.18 -14.31 -0.37
CA ILE A 8 -8.52 -14.28 0.93
C ILE A 8 -9.24 -15.24 1.87
N ASN A 9 -8.57 -16.32 2.24
CA ASN A 9 -9.06 -17.26 3.23
C ASN A 9 -8.16 -17.20 4.45
N MET A 10 -8.75 -16.89 5.60
CA MET A 10 -8.04 -16.87 6.88
C MET A 10 -8.69 -17.84 7.87
N ALA A 11 -7.88 -18.49 8.67
CA ALA A 11 -8.33 -19.37 9.75
C ALA A 11 -7.60 -18.98 11.05
N TYR A 12 -8.38 -18.78 12.09
CA TYR A 12 -7.88 -18.39 13.40
C TYR A 12 -8.36 -19.40 14.45
N CYS A 13 -7.42 -20.07 15.11
CA CYS A 13 -7.77 -20.98 16.19
C CYS A 13 -8.14 -20.23 17.48
N ASP A 14 -8.93 -20.86 18.32
CA ASP A 14 -9.43 -20.28 19.58
C ASP A 14 -8.32 -19.68 20.46
N ARG A 15 -7.14 -20.31 20.49
CA ARG A 15 -6.00 -19.82 21.29
C ARG A 15 -5.43 -18.50 20.79
N THR A 16 -5.47 -18.26 19.48
CA THR A 16 -5.02 -17.00 18.90
C THR A 16 -6.01 -15.89 19.26
N MET A 17 -7.31 -16.21 19.25
CA MET A 17 -8.36 -15.27 19.63
C MET A 17 -8.30 -14.88 21.11
N LEU A 18 -7.89 -15.79 22.01
CA LEU A 18 -7.69 -15.47 23.44
C LEU A 18 -6.67 -14.35 23.67
N LYS A 19 -5.65 -14.23 22.84
CA LYS A 19 -4.68 -13.15 22.93
C LYS A 19 -5.32 -11.79 22.67
N TYR A 20 -6.15 -11.68 21.65
CA TYR A 20 -6.90 -10.46 21.33
C TYR A 20 -7.95 -10.15 22.37
N TRP A 21 -8.65 -11.18 22.89
CA TRP A 21 -9.59 -11.04 23.99
C TRP A 21 -8.92 -10.47 25.25
N THR A 22 -7.74 -10.92 25.58
CA THR A 22 -7.01 -10.42 26.75
C THR A 22 -6.61 -8.96 26.57
N GLN A 23 -6.19 -8.55 25.40
CA GLN A 23 -5.89 -7.15 25.10
C GLN A 23 -7.14 -6.27 25.20
N TYR A 24 -8.25 -6.72 24.67
CA TYR A 24 -9.54 -6.06 24.77
C TYR A 24 -9.95 -5.90 26.24
N ALA A 25 -9.92 -6.96 27.03
CA ALA A 25 -10.30 -6.93 28.43
C ALA A 25 -9.43 -5.96 29.27
N VAL A 26 -8.14 -5.86 28.97
CA VAL A 26 -7.23 -4.90 29.61
C VAL A 26 -7.58 -3.45 29.27
N ARG A 27 -7.93 -3.14 28.03
CA ARG A 27 -8.35 -1.79 27.62
C ARG A 27 -9.65 -1.38 28.28
N VAL A 28 -10.64 -2.26 28.28
CA VAL A 28 -11.94 -2.03 28.98
C VAL A 28 -11.72 -1.79 30.48
N ALA A 29 -10.86 -2.58 31.12
CA ALA A 29 -10.50 -2.40 32.52
C ALA A 29 -9.75 -1.09 32.80
N ALA A 30 -9.04 -0.55 31.81
CA ALA A 30 -8.37 0.75 31.87
C ALA A 30 -9.32 1.94 31.67
N GLY A 31 -10.62 1.69 31.40
CA GLY A 31 -11.62 2.73 31.19
C GLY A 31 -11.62 3.35 29.80
N GLU A 32 -10.96 2.71 28.83
CA GLU A 32 -11.08 3.11 27.43
C GLU A 32 -12.44 2.61 26.89
N GLU A 33 -13.21 3.50 26.24
CA GLU A 33 -14.33 3.09 25.41
C GLU A 33 -13.78 2.27 24.25
N SER A 34 -13.96 0.96 24.29
CA SER A 34 -13.48 0.09 23.24
C SER A 34 -14.64 -0.48 22.44
N LEU A 35 -14.41 -0.60 21.14
CA LEU A 35 -15.32 -1.30 20.24
C LEU A 35 -15.49 -2.76 20.70
N PRO A 36 -16.63 -3.42 20.40
CA PRO A 36 -16.81 -4.85 20.64
C PRO A 36 -15.62 -5.65 20.10
N PHE A 37 -15.30 -6.74 20.76
CA PHE A 37 -14.15 -7.59 20.39
C PHE A 37 -14.20 -8.03 18.92
N GLU A 38 -15.38 -8.42 18.45
CA GLU A 38 -15.60 -8.85 17.07
C GLU A 38 -15.26 -7.73 16.08
N GLU A 39 -15.65 -6.50 16.39
CA GLU A 39 -15.39 -5.35 15.55
C GLU A 39 -13.90 -4.99 15.50
N GLN A 40 -13.20 -5.05 16.63
CA GLN A 40 -11.75 -4.86 16.67
C GLN A 40 -11.01 -5.91 15.85
N PHE A 41 -11.44 -7.16 15.95
CA PHE A 41 -10.86 -8.25 15.18
C PHE A 41 -11.09 -8.08 13.67
N ILE A 42 -12.32 -7.76 13.27
CA ILE A 42 -12.65 -7.52 11.86
C ILE A 42 -11.84 -6.34 11.31
N ASN A 43 -11.71 -5.25 12.07
CA ASN A 43 -10.90 -4.10 11.66
C ASN A 43 -9.43 -4.44 11.46
N GLU A 44 -8.84 -5.29 12.31
CA GLU A 44 -7.47 -5.79 12.14
C GLU A 44 -7.32 -6.61 10.86
N VAL A 45 -8.29 -7.49 10.58
CA VAL A 45 -8.32 -8.30 9.36
C VAL A 45 -8.44 -7.42 8.12
N ILE A 46 -9.36 -6.45 8.13
CA ILE A 46 -9.56 -5.50 7.03
C ILE A 46 -8.26 -4.74 6.76
N LYS A 47 -7.59 -4.24 7.79
CA LYS A 47 -6.33 -3.52 7.66
C LYS A 47 -5.23 -4.36 7.02
N ASN A 48 -5.09 -5.61 7.44
CA ASN A 48 -4.12 -6.53 6.86
C ASN A 48 -4.45 -6.87 5.40
N THR A 49 -5.74 -7.03 5.10
CA THR A 49 -6.23 -7.25 3.74
C THR A 49 -5.94 -6.05 2.83
N GLN A 50 -6.22 -4.83 3.30
CA GLN A 50 -5.92 -3.61 2.56
C GLN A 50 -4.43 -3.49 2.23
N ALA A 51 -3.56 -3.78 3.19
CA ALA A 51 -2.11 -3.78 2.97
C ALA A 51 -1.67 -4.84 1.94
N ALA A 52 -2.27 -6.02 1.95
CA ALA A 52 -1.99 -7.06 0.96
C ALA A 52 -2.48 -6.68 -0.44
N VAL A 53 -3.67 -6.11 -0.55
CA VAL A 53 -4.23 -5.60 -1.82
C VAL A 53 -3.36 -4.47 -2.37
N GLU A 54 -2.98 -3.49 -1.54
CA GLU A 54 -2.08 -2.41 -1.95
C GLU A 54 -0.76 -2.95 -2.49
N LYS A 55 -0.16 -3.94 -1.81
CA LYS A 55 1.06 -4.60 -2.28
C LYS A 55 0.85 -5.26 -3.64
N THR A 56 -0.28 -5.92 -3.86
CA THR A 56 -0.61 -6.57 -5.13
C THR A 56 -0.81 -5.55 -6.25
N ILE A 57 -1.44 -4.40 -5.98
CA ILE A 57 -1.60 -3.31 -6.95
C ILE A 57 -0.24 -2.82 -7.45
N TRP A 58 0.75 -2.68 -6.58
CA TRP A 58 2.07 -2.20 -6.96
C TRP A 58 2.98 -3.30 -7.50
N GLN A 59 3.11 -4.42 -6.78
CA GLN A 59 4.11 -5.45 -7.01
C GLN A 59 3.54 -6.73 -7.66
N GLY A 60 2.25 -6.77 -7.97
CA GLY A 60 1.62 -7.94 -8.59
C GLY A 60 2.38 -8.42 -9.82
N ASP A 61 2.52 -9.73 -9.94
CA ASP A 61 3.22 -10.37 -11.05
C ASP A 61 2.66 -11.78 -11.28
N THR A 62 1.90 -11.94 -12.35
CA THR A 62 1.29 -13.24 -12.73
C THR A 62 2.31 -14.35 -12.99
N THR A 63 3.59 -13.99 -13.16
CA THR A 63 4.69 -14.95 -13.34
C THR A 63 5.47 -15.23 -12.05
N SER A 64 5.09 -14.59 -10.94
CA SER A 64 5.75 -14.78 -9.63
C SER A 64 5.46 -16.16 -9.05
N ASP A 65 6.40 -16.67 -8.26
CA ASP A 65 6.20 -17.87 -7.43
C ASP A 65 5.41 -17.55 -6.14
N ASP A 66 5.30 -16.27 -5.75
CA ASP A 66 4.49 -15.84 -4.61
C ASP A 66 3.01 -15.88 -4.96
N VAL A 67 2.27 -16.76 -4.28
CA VAL A 67 0.82 -16.97 -4.49
C VAL A 67 0.03 -15.68 -4.29
N ASN A 68 0.44 -14.81 -3.37
CA ASN A 68 -0.26 -13.56 -3.08
C ASN A 68 -0.06 -12.50 -4.17
N LEU A 69 1.07 -12.52 -4.87
CA LEU A 69 1.39 -11.56 -5.93
C LEU A 69 0.97 -12.05 -7.31
N LYS A 70 0.66 -13.34 -7.47
CA LYS A 70 0.36 -13.98 -8.76
C LYS A 70 -1.03 -13.65 -9.31
N VAL A 71 -1.86 -12.97 -8.57
CA VAL A 71 -3.28 -12.76 -8.89
C VAL A 71 -3.45 -11.85 -10.11
N THR A 72 -2.71 -10.76 -10.19
CA THR A 72 -2.78 -9.78 -11.29
C THR A 72 -1.42 -9.14 -11.52
N ASP A 73 -1.21 -8.56 -12.70
CA ASP A 73 -0.02 -7.77 -12.97
C ASP A 73 -0.20 -6.37 -12.37
N GLY A 74 0.73 -5.99 -11.51
CA GLY A 74 0.75 -4.69 -10.83
C GLY A 74 1.38 -3.58 -11.67
N LEU A 75 1.26 -2.35 -11.17
CA LEU A 75 1.76 -1.14 -11.84
C LEU A 75 3.24 -1.22 -12.20
N LEU A 76 4.09 -1.78 -11.33
CA LEU A 76 5.52 -1.93 -11.61
C LEU A 76 5.78 -2.86 -12.79
N LYS A 77 5.08 -3.98 -12.88
CA LYS A 77 5.26 -4.93 -13.99
C LYS A 77 4.77 -4.35 -15.30
N ILE A 78 3.60 -3.69 -15.27
CA ILE A 78 3.04 -3.02 -16.45
C ILE A 78 4.02 -1.96 -16.95
N ALA A 79 4.51 -1.07 -16.06
CA ALA A 79 5.47 -0.04 -16.42
C ALA A 79 6.82 -0.59 -16.92
N LYS A 80 7.28 -1.72 -16.37
CA LYS A 80 8.51 -2.38 -16.85
C LYS A 80 8.38 -2.91 -18.29
N ASN A 81 7.21 -3.43 -18.63
CA ASN A 81 6.95 -4.03 -19.94
C ASN A 81 6.58 -3.00 -21.01
N ASP A 82 6.09 -1.82 -20.60
CA ASP A 82 5.74 -0.75 -21.51
C ASP A 82 7.00 -0.02 -22.02
N SER A 83 7.16 0.03 -23.33
CA SER A 83 8.27 0.75 -23.98
C SER A 83 8.05 2.27 -24.03
N SER A 84 6.82 2.74 -23.81
CA SER A 84 6.50 4.18 -23.79
C SER A 84 6.85 4.85 -22.44
N VAL A 85 7.07 4.06 -21.41
CA VAL A 85 7.45 4.55 -20.08
C VAL A 85 8.94 4.89 -20.03
N ASN A 86 9.26 6.10 -19.58
CA ASN A 86 10.64 6.51 -19.33
C ASN A 86 11.23 5.72 -18.16
N LYS A 87 12.31 4.99 -18.41
CA LYS A 87 13.00 4.19 -17.38
C LYS A 87 14.32 4.86 -17.03
N VAL A 88 14.49 5.14 -15.75
CA VAL A 88 15.69 5.79 -15.20
C VAL A 88 16.45 4.79 -14.37
N THR A 89 17.75 4.70 -14.58
CA THR A 89 18.63 3.90 -13.70
C THR A 89 19.06 4.78 -12.53
N ILE A 90 18.67 4.40 -11.33
CA ILE A 90 19.07 5.07 -10.09
C ILE A 90 20.37 4.45 -9.55
N GLN A 91 21.15 5.26 -8.82
CA GLN A 91 22.46 4.82 -8.30
C GLN A 91 22.34 4.13 -6.93
N GLY A 92 21.25 4.38 -6.18
CA GLY A 92 21.02 3.82 -4.85
C GLY A 92 21.97 4.31 -3.77
N THR A 93 22.70 5.41 -4.02
CA THR A 93 23.65 6.00 -3.07
C THR A 93 23.06 7.09 -2.18
N SER A 94 22.01 7.76 -2.66
CA SER A 94 21.31 8.84 -1.99
C SER A 94 19.86 8.83 -2.46
N ASP A 95 18.93 8.74 -1.50
CA ASP A 95 17.50 8.75 -1.81
C ASP A 95 17.06 10.08 -2.44
N TYR A 96 17.69 11.19 -2.02
CA TYR A 96 17.45 12.49 -2.62
C TYR A 96 17.88 12.55 -4.09
N ASP A 97 19.09 12.07 -4.39
CA ASP A 97 19.63 12.10 -5.76
C ASP A 97 18.88 11.13 -6.69
N ASP A 98 18.42 10.00 -6.16
CA ASP A 98 17.60 9.04 -6.90
C ASP A 98 16.20 9.64 -7.24
N ILE A 99 15.56 10.33 -6.29
CA ILE A 99 14.29 11.03 -6.51
C ILE A 99 14.50 12.21 -7.48
N LEU A 100 15.60 12.94 -7.35
CA LEU A 100 15.97 14.01 -8.28
C LEU A 100 16.13 13.48 -9.70
N ALA A 101 16.80 12.34 -9.89
CA ALA A 101 16.97 11.73 -11.20
C ALA A 101 15.62 11.36 -11.84
N VAL A 102 14.70 10.83 -11.06
CA VAL A 102 13.32 10.53 -11.52
C VAL A 102 12.57 11.82 -11.86
N TYR A 103 12.65 12.84 -11.01
CA TYR A 103 12.03 14.14 -11.25
C TYR A 103 12.50 14.76 -12.58
N MET A 104 13.81 14.76 -12.83
CA MET A 104 14.40 15.30 -14.06
C MET A 104 14.00 14.54 -15.32
N ALA A 105 13.59 13.30 -15.18
CA ALA A 105 13.13 12.46 -16.28
C ALA A 105 11.64 12.65 -16.61
N ILE A 106 10.88 13.33 -15.75
CA ILE A 106 9.46 13.61 -16.00
C ILE A 106 9.35 14.61 -17.17
N PRO A 107 8.62 14.28 -18.25
CA PRO A 107 8.42 15.22 -19.36
C PRO A 107 7.66 16.47 -18.88
N ALA A 108 8.09 17.65 -19.36
CA ALA A 108 7.50 18.94 -18.97
C ALA A 108 5.95 19.01 -19.16
N LYS A 109 5.43 18.27 -20.15
CA LYS A 109 3.99 18.22 -20.43
C LYS A 109 3.14 17.58 -19.34
N VAL A 110 3.72 16.68 -18.55
CA VAL A 110 3.03 15.91 -17.49
C VAL A 110 3.52 16.27 -16.10
N LEU A 111 4.40 17.27 -16.00
CA LEU A 111 4.97 17.70 -14.72
C LEU A 111 3.88 18.30 -13.81
N ASP A 112 2.89 18.99 -14.40
CA ASP A 112 1.76 19.51 -13.65
C ASP A 112 0.87 18.36 -13.17
N GLY A 113 0.70 18.27 -11.85
CA GLY A 113 -0.04 17.19 -11.19
C GLY A 113 0.72 15.86 -11.09
N ALA A 114 2.00 15.82 -11.44
CA ALA A 114 2.83 14.63 -11.21
C ALA A 114 3.07 14.40 -9.71
N VAL A 115 3.09 13.13 -9.33
CA VAL A 115 3.39 12.66 -7.98
C VAL A 115 4.47 11.59 -8.07
N ILE A 116 5.43 11.63 -7.16
CA ILE A 116 6.47 10.61 -7.04
C ILE A 116 6.08 9.68 -5.89
N PHE A 117 5.89 8.41 -6.20
CA PHE A 117 5.57 7.36 -5.24
C PHE A 117 6.84 6.60 -4.87
N VAL A 118 7.07 6.45 -3.58
CA VAL A 118 8.23 5.75 -3.02
C VAL A 118 7.80 4.82 -1.89
N GLY A 119 8.62 3.82 -1.57
CA GLY A 119 8.43 3.02 -0.36
C GLY A 119 8.73 3.85 0.89
N GLU A 120 8.15 3.46 2.02
CA GLU A 120 8.31 4.13 3.31
C GLU A 120 9.79 4.25 3.73
N ASP A 121 10.60 3.23 3.43
CA ASP A 121 12.02 3.24 3.77
C ASP A 121 12.77 4.34 3.01
N LYS A 122 12.54 4.44 1.69
CA LYS A 122 13.13 5.51 0.85
C LYS A 122 12.59 6.89 1.22
N TYR A 123 11.32 6.98 1.60
CA TYR A 123 10.73 8.24 2.06
C TYR A 123 11.39 8.76 3.34
N ARG A 124 11.68 7.87 4.29
CA ARG A 124 12.42 8.24 5.51
C ARG A 124 13.85 8.66 5.22
N GLY A 125 14.53 7.94 4.30
CA GLY A 125 15.86 8.30 3.83
C GLY A 125 15.87 9.67 3.17
N PHE A 126 14.93 9.93 2.27
CA PHE A 126 14.74 11.23 1.63
C PHE A 126 14.50 12.35 2.65
N THR A 127 13.59 12.15 3.61
CA THR A 127 13.31 13.15 4.65
C THR A 127 14.54 13.45 5.49
N LYS A 128 15.33 12.42 5.86
CA LYS A 128 16.58 12.60 6.58
C LYS A 128 17.57 13.46 5.77
N GLU A 129 17.75 13.14 4.48
CA GLU A 129 18.67 13.90 3.62
C GLU A 129 18.21 15.35 3.39
N LEU A 130 16.89 15.62 3.33
CA LEU A 130 16.35 16.98 3.28
C LEU A 130 16.74 17.78 4.54
N MET A 131 16.66 17.16 5.72
CA MET A 131 17.07 17.79 6.97
C MET A 131 18.58 18.06 7.00
N GLU A 132 19.40 17.09 6.57
CA GLU A 132 20.86 17.21 6.52
C GLU A 132 21.31 18.31 5.55
N LYS A 133 20.64 18.44 4.41
CA LYS A 133 20.91 19.46 3.38
C LYS A 133 20.25 20.83 3.72
N ASN A 134 19.53 20.94 4.86
CA ASN A 134 18.78 22.13 5.27
C ASN A 134 17.77 22.59 4.19
N LEU A 135 17.16 21.65 3.49
CA LEU A 135 16.13 21.88 2.47
C LEU A 135 14.71 21.61 2.99
N PHE A 136 14.59 21.19 4.22
CA PHE A 136 13.31 20.94 4.86
C PHE A 136 12.75 22.24 5.43
N HIS A 137 11.63 22.71 4.87
CA HIS A 137 10.90 23.87 5.39
C HIS A 137 9.70 23.40 6.19
N TYR A 138 9.73 23.65 7.49
CA TYR A 138 8.62 23.33 8.39
C TYR A 138 7.71 24.56 8.54
N ASP A 139 6.50 24.47 8.00
CA ASP A 139 5.51 25.56 8.07
C ASP A 139 4.68 25.59 9.38
N GLY A 140 4.87 24.64 10.26
CA GLY A 140 4.24 24.60 11.60
C GLY A 140 2.74 24.33 11.62
N GLN A 141 2.15 23.89 10.53
CA GLN A 141 0.68 23.79 10.39
C GLN A 141 0.10 22.38 10.55
N GLY A 142 0.81 21.40 11.06
CA GLY A 142 0.19 20.12 11.40
C GLY A 142 0.92 18.87 10.91
N VAL A 143 0.40 17.73 11.28
CA VAL A 143 1.01 16.39 11.13
C VAL A 143 0.79 15.79 9.71
N ASP A 144 -0.09 16.40 8.92
CA ASP A 144 -0.47 15.92 7.57
C ASP A 144 0.28 16.66 6.45
N GLU A 145 1.50 17.14 6.72
CA GLU A 145 2.25 17.89 5.72
C GLU A 145 2.74 16.97 4.59
N GLU A 146 2.15 17.20 3.43
CA GLU A 146 2.62 16.62 2.19
C GLU A 146 4.01 17.17 1.87
N ILE A 147 5.01 16.29 1.70
CA ILE A 147 6.35 16.71 1.33
C ILE A 147 6.41 16.91 -0.18
N TYR A 148 6.77 18.12 -0.58
CA TYR A 148 7.07 18.46 -1.96
C TYR A 148 8.56 18.32 -2.22
N PHE A 149 8.91 17.93 -3.45
CA PHE A 149 10.31 17.98 -3.85
C PHE A 149 10.78 19.45 -3.84
N PRO A 150 11.91 19.78 -3.19
CA PRO A 150 12.32 21.18 -2.93
C PRO A 150 12.35 22.04 -4.20
N GLY A 151 11.69 23.20 -4.13
CA GLY A 151 11.62 24.15 -5.25
C GLY A 151 10.66 23.76 -6.36
N THR A 152 9.78 22.76 -6.15
CA THR A 152 8.84 22.28 -7.16
C THR A 152 7.44 22.10 -6.58
N ASN A 153 6.47 21.86 -7.46
CA ASN A 153 5.09 21.50 -7.09
C ASN A 153 4.85 19.98 -7.12
N VAL A 154 5.89 19.17 -7.28
CA VAL A 154 5.77 17.72 -7.35
C VAL A 154 5.80 17.14 -5.95
N LYS A 155 4.74 16.41 -5.60
CA LYS A 155 4.63 15.73 -4.31
C LYS A 155 5.46 14.45 -4.29
N VAL A 156 6.04 14.14 -3.14
CA VAL A 156 6.63 12.82 -2.86
C VAL A 156 5.75 12.14 -1.83
N VAL A 157 5.23 10.98 -2.17
CA VAL A 157 4.26 10.24 -1.36
C VAL A 157 4.80 8.86 -1.03
N ALA A 158 4.78 8.51 0.25
CA ALA A 158 5.10 7.17 0.69
C ALA A 158 3.91 6.23 0.47
N VAL A 159 4.15 5.06 -0.11
CA VAL A 159 3.16 4.01 -0.31
C VAL A 159 3.67 2.67 0.20
N ASN A 160 2.84 1.98 0.99
CA ASN A 160 3.23 0.70 1.58
C ASN A 160 3.46 -0.38 0.51
N GLY A 161 2.76 -0.30 -0.60
CA GLY A 161 2.89 -1.24 -1.70
C GLY A 161 4.27 -1.25 -2.37
N LEU A 162 5.10 -0.21 -2.19
CA LEU A 162 6.48 -0.14 -2.66
C LEU A 162 7.52 -0.50 -1.60
N ASN A 163 7.10 -0.81 -0.37
CA ASN A 163 8.03 -1.20 0.69
C ASN A 163 8.82 -2.46 0.31
N GLY A 164 10.11 -2.46 0.67
CA GLY A 164 11.03 -3.54 0.34
C GLY A 164 11.43 -3.62 -1.13
N THR A 165 11.12 -2.57 -1.91
CA THR A 165 11.58 -2.43 -3.30
C THR A 165 12.48 -1.20 -3.45
N ASP A 166 13.37 -1.25 -4.45
CA ASP A 166 14.20 -0.10 -4.81
C ASP A 166 13.56 0.79 -5.89
N TYR A 167 12.29 0.54 -6.22
CA TYR A 167 11.62 1.27 -7.27
C TYR A 167 11.07 2.61 -6.78
N ILE A 168 11.23 3.62 -7.62
CA ILE A 168 10.61 4.93 -7.52
C ILE A 168 9.69 5.08 -8.73
N PHE A 169 8.44 5.43 -8.50
CA PHE A 169 7.44 5.51 -9.55
C PHE A 169 6.89 6.93 -9.63
N ALA A 170 6.89 7.52 -10.81
CA ALA A 170 6.35 8.86 -11.03
C ALA A 170 5.20 8.81 -12.04
N ALA A 171 4.03 9.30 -11.63
CA ALA A 171 2.86 9.39 -12.49
C ALA A 171 1.90 10.47 -11.99
N ARG A 172 0.94 10.84 -12.82
CA ARG A 172 -0.21 11.61 -12.36
C ARG A 172 -1.25 10.64 -11.80
N PRO A 173 -1.78 10.85 -10.58
CA PRO A 173 -2.80 9.97 -9.98
C PRO A 173 -4.00 9.72 -10.88
N GLN A 174 -4.40 10.72 -11.66
CA GLN A 174 -5.51 10.63 -12.60
C GLN A 174 -5.28 9.67 -13.78
N ASP A 175 -4.04 9.29 -14.04
CA ASP A 175 -3.67 8.35 -15.11
C ASP A 175 -3.48 6.92 -14.57
N LEU A 176 -3.62 6.72 -13.25
CA LEU A 176 -3.58 5.42 -12.60
C LEU A 176 -5.01 4.93 -12.39
N PHE A 177 -5.33 3.80 -12.98
CA PHE A 177 -6.65 3.21 -12.88
C PHE A 177 -6.60 1.93 -12.07
N PHE A 178 -7.50 1.84 -11.10
CA PHE A 178 -7.78 0.62 -10.37
C PHE A 178 -9.20 0.17 -10.70
N GLY A 179 -9.35 -1.05 -11.16
CA GLY A 179 -10.64 -1.65 -11.47
C GLY A 179 -11.00 -2.69 -10.42
N CYS A 180 -12.23 -2.62 -9.95
CA CYS A 180 -12.85 -3.65 -9.14
C CYS A 180 -14.22 -3.98 -9.72
N ASP A 181 -14.80 -5.09 -9.31
CA ASP A 181 -16.14 -5.45 -9.70
C ASP A 181 -17.17 -4.41 -9.23
N MET A 182 -18.25 -4.29 -9.99
CA MET A 182 -19.32 -3.36 -9.67
C MET A 182 -19.93 -3.72 -8.30
N VAL A 183 -20.38 -2.69 -7.59
CA VAL A 183 -20.96 -2.72 -6.22
C VAL A 183 -22.15 -3.70 -6.05
N ASN A 184 -22.65 -4.29 -7.14
CA ASN A 184 -23.72 -5.29 -7.13
C ASN A 184 -23.26 -6.76 -7.18
N ASP A 185 -21.98 -7.01 -7.44
CA ASP A 185 -21.41 -8.34 -7.21
C ASP A 185 -20.96 -8.32 -5.76
N GLU A 186 -21.85 -8.81 -4.90
CA GLU A 186 -21.69 -8.79 -3.45
C GLU A 186 -20.29 -9.25 -3.10
N GLU A 187 -19.51 -8.35 -2.50
CA GLU A 187 -18.29 -8.73 -1.80
C GLU A 187 -18.69 -9.86 -0.86
N LYS A 188 -18.35 -11.08 -1.22
CA LYS A 188 -18.69 -12.24 -0.40
C LYS A 188 -17.75 -12.23 0.79
N PHE A 189 -18.18 -11.53 1.82
CA PHE A 189 -17.57 -11.61 3.13
C PHE A 189 -18.30 -12.67 3.94
N GLU A 190 -17.66 -13.80 4.15
CA GLU A 190 -18.19 -14.87 4.97
C GLU A 190 -17.33 -15.04 6.23
N PHE A 191 -17.96 -14.96 7.38
CA PHE A 191 -17.32 -15.24 8.66
C PHE A 191 -18.12 -16.33 9.39
N TRP A 192 -17.47 -17.46 9.67
CA TRP A 192 -18.13 -18.57 10.35
C TRP A 192 -17.19 -19.32 11.29
N TYR A 193 -17.77 -19.99 12.28
CA TYR A 193 -17.04 -20.90 13.15
C TYR A 193 -17.09 -22.33 12.62
N SER A 194 -15.92 -22.92 12.39
CA SER A 194 -15.78 -24.33 12.00
C SER A 194 -15.67 -25.21 13.23
N GLN A 195 -16.71 -26.00 13.50
CA GLN A 195 -16.76 -26.91 14.66
C GLN A 195 -15.74 -28.06 14.52
N ASP A 196 -15.49 -28.50 13.29
CA ASP A 196 -14.59 -29.63 12.99
C ASP A 196 -13.13 -29.29 13.35
N ASN A 197 -12.69 -28.10 13.03
CA ASN A 197 -11.31 -27.65 13.26
C ASN A 197 -11.17 -26.74 14.49
N ARG A 198 -12.27 -26.36 15.15
CA ARG A 198 -12.30 -25.40 16.27
C ARG A 198 -11.59 -24.11 15.94
N GLU A 199 -11.96 -23.52 14.79
CA GLU A 199 -11.38 -22.29 14.30
C GLU A 199 -12.41 -21.36 13.69
N PHE A 200 -12.19 -20.07 13.82
CA PHE A 200 -12.92 -19.05 13.07
C PHE A 200 -12.35 -18.94 11.67
N ARG A 201 -13.22 -19.00 10.68
CA ARG A 201 -12.87 -18.87 9.28
C ARG A 201 -13.47 -17.61 8.69
N LEU A 202 -12.66 -16.96 7.88
CA LEU A 202 -13.04 -15.79 7.13
C LEU A 202 -12.69 -16.02 5.67
N ALA A 203 -13.65 -15.78 4.79
CA ALA A 203 -13.45 -15.78 3.35
C ALA A 203 -13.88 -14.44 2.77
N ILE A 204 -13.01 -13.85 1.96
CA ILE A 204 -13.30 -12.66 1.17
C ILE A 204 -12.99 -13.00 -0.27
N GLU A 205 -13.92 -12.72 -1.17
CA GLU A 205 -13.72 -12.86 -2.62
C GLU A 205 -14.01 -11.50 -3.27
N ALA A 206 -13.09 -11.03 -4.09
CA ALA A 206 -13.24 -9.80 -4.86
C ALA A 206 -12.44 -9.92 -6.16
N ASN A 207 -12.87 -9.24 -7.22
CA ASN A 207 -12.07 -9.09 -8.43
C ASN A 207 -11.43 -7.71 -8.44
N ALA A 208 -10.13 -7.67 -8.64
CA ALA A 208 -9.37 -6.45 -8.67
C ALA A 208 -8.28 -6.48 -9.74
N GLY A 209 -7.92 -5.31 -10.28
CA GLY A 209 -6.87 -5.19 -11.27
C GLY A 209 -6.46 -3.75 -11.56
N VAL A 210 -5.38 -3.57 -12.25
CA VAL A 210 -4.80 -2.27 -12.66
C VAL A 210 -4.53 -2.24 -14.16
#